data_d59bdc78097d00e12bcaef5c007ca535
#
_entry.id   d59bdc78097d00e12bcaef5c007ca535
#
_cell.length_a   1.000
_cell.length_b   1.000
_cell.length_c   1.000
_cell.angle_alpha   90.00
_cell.angle_beta   90.00
_cell.angle_gamma   90.00
#
_symmetry.space_group_name_H-M   'P 1'
#
loop_
_entity.id
_entity.type
_entity.pdbx_description
1 polymer ?
#
loop_
_entity_poly.entity_id
_entity_poly.type
_entity_poly.pdbx_seq_one_letter_code
_entity_poly.pdbx_strand_id
1 'polypeptide(L)'
;MERLAISKLVSWNKASDRKPLIVWGARQVGKTYLVKDIFAEQYYKDKYVYIDLKVEDDICDFCFKTANAAKIIEFISLRKGVDINENTLLIFDEVQECPNVISALKYFCQDYRHVPVIATGSMVRIKLQREAAKRGGTNAKFLFPVGKINQITVYPLTFEEFLLNDNKPL
;
A
#
# COMPACT_ATOMS: atom_id res chain seq x y z
N MET A 1 16.39 12.21 0.51
CA MET A 1 15.89 12.77 1.78
C MET A 1 15.68 11.63 2.76
N GLU A 2 16.26 11.71 3.96
CA GLU A 2 16.07 10.70 4.99
C GLU A 2 14.73 10.87 5.68
N ARG A 3 14.08 9.74 5.99
CA ARG A 3 12.78 9.68 6.67
C ARG A 3 12.86 8.68 7.81
N LEU A 4 12.54 9.11 9.02
CA LEU A 4 12.55 8.22 10.20
C LEU A 4 11.58 7.03 10.07
N ALA A 5 10.51 7.23 9.31
CA ALA A 5 9.54 6.17 9.04
C ALA A 5 10.12 4.98 8.26
N ILE A 6 11.29 5.09 7.63
CA ILE A 6 11.93 3.98 6.90
C ILE A 6 12.25 2.80 7.84
N SER A 7 12.65 3.07 9.08
CA SER A 7 12.96 2.04 10.07
C SER A 7 11.76 1.13 10.35
N LYS A 8 10.54 1.66 10.34
CA LYS A 8 9.29 0.90 10.51
C LYS A 8 9.01 -0.02 9.32
N LEU A 9 9.28 0.44 8.09
CA LEU A 9 9.16 -0.38 6.88
C LEU A 9 10.18 -1.53 6.90
N VAL A 10 11.42 -1.25 7.30
CA VAL A 10 12.47 -2.27 7.42
C VAL A 10 12.11 -3.32 8.48
N SER A 11 11.64 -2.89 9.64
CA SER A 11 11.19 -3.79 10.70
C SER A 11 10.02 -4.66 10.25
N TRP A 12 9.04 -4.08 9.55
CA TRP A 12 7.93 -4.83 8.96
C TRP A 12 8.42 -5.85 7.93
N ASN A 13 9.35 -5.49 7.08
CA ASN A 13 9.87 -6.37 6.03
C ASN A 13 10.58 -7.61 6.60
N LYS A 14 11.27 -7.45 7.73
CA LYS A 14 12.02 -8.52 8.42
C LYS A 14 11.15 -9.38 9.33
N ALA A 15 9.92 -8.99 9.61
CA ALA A 15 9.05 -9.70 10.52
C ALA A 15 8.62 -11.06 9.94
N SER A 16 8.76 -12.13 10.71
CA SER A 16 8.37 -13.51 10.34
C SER A 16 6.84 -13.66 10.22
N ASP A 17 6.09 -12.87 10.99
CA ASP A 17 4.62 -12.85 10.99
C ASP A 17 4.06 -11.68 10.15
N ARG A 18 4.84 -11.18 9.18
CA ARG A 18 4.48 -10.09 8.29
C ARG A 18 3.09 -10.25 7.70
N LYS A 19 2.28 -9.20 7.82
CA LYS A 19 0.97 -9.06 7.16
C LYS A 19 1.06 -7.97 6.10
N PRO A 20 0.13 -7.91 5.12
CA PRO A 20 0.04 -6.75 4.24
C PRO A 20 0.07 -5.46 5.04
N LEU A 21 0.82 -4.48 4.58
CA LEU A 21 1.02 -3.21 5.26
C LEU A 21 0.20 -2.11 4.60
N ILE A 22 -0.47 -1.29 5.40
CA ILE A 22 -1.02 -0.02 4.90
C ILE A 22 -0.24 1.14 5.49
N VAL A 23 0.24 2.01 4.61
CA VAL A 23 0.95 3.25 4.93
C VAL A 23 -0.03 4.41 4.81
N TRP A 24 -0.50 4.90 5.95
CA TRP A 24 -1.40 6.04 6.04
C TRP A 24 -0.65 7.37 6.13
N GLY A 25 -1.29 8.43 5.70
CA GLY A 25 -0.80 9.80 5.89
C GLY A 25 -1.62 10.80 5.08
N ALA A 26 -1.50 12.08 5.42
CA ALA A 26 -2.14 13.15 4.67
C ALA A 26 -1.65 13.15 3.20
N ARG A 27 -2.33 13.91 2.33
CA ARG A 27 -1.82 14.15 0.98
C ARG A 27 -0.47 14.88 1.05
N GLN A 28 0.41 14.57 0.10
CA GLN A 28 1.70 15.24 -0.09
C GLN A 28 2.71 15.12 1.09
N VAL A 29 2.51 14.17 2.01
CA VAL A 29 3.49 13.91 3.08
C VAL A 29 4.63 12.97 2.65
N GLY A 30 4.68 12.58 1.38
CA GLY A 30 5.77 11.75 0.83
C GLY A 30 5.60 10.24 1.03
N LYS A 31 4.36 9.72 1.12
CA LYS A 31 4.10 8.26 1.24
C LYS A 31 4.67 7.46 0.06
N THR A 32 4.32 7.87 -1.16
CA THR A 32 4.79 7.23 -2.40
C THR A 32 6.31 7.27 -2.49
N TYR A 33 6.91 8.43 -2.24
CA TYR A 33 8.36 8.61 -2.21
C TYR A 33 9.02 7.66 -1.18
N LEU A 34 8.49 7.59 0.04
CA LEU A 34 9.02 6.71 1.08
C LEU A 34 8.96 5.23 0.68
N VAL A 35 7.82 4.78 0.13
CA VAL A 35 7.58 3.37 -0.17
C VAL A 35 8.26 2.95 -1.47
N LYS A 36 8.10 3.74 -2.54
CA LYS A 36 8.60 3.41 -3.87
C LYS A 36 10.07 3.82 -4.02
N ASP A 37 10.37 5.12 -3.88
CA ASP A 37 11.68 5.66 -4.28
C ASP A 37 12.77 5.44 -3.22
N ILE A 38 12.40 5.20 -1.94
CA ILE A 38 13.38 4.86 -0.90
C ILE A 38 13.35 3.37 -0.60
N PHE A 39 12.20 2.85 -0.11
CA PHE A 39 12.15 1.49 0.41
C PHE A 39 12.26 0.44 -0.69
N ALA A 40 11.43 0.52 -1.75
CA ALA A 40 11.44 -0.48 -2.81
C ALA A 40 12.77 -0.48 -3.57
N GLU A 41 13.30 0.69 -3.94
CA GLU A 41 14.59 0.79 -4.62
C GLU A 41 15.75 0.24 -3.78
N GLN A 42 15.74 0.48 -2.47
CA GLN A 42 16.84 0.02 -1.60
C GLN A 42 16.77 -1.47 -1.28
N TYR A 43 15.59 -2.03 -1.08
CA TYR A 43 15.41 -3.40 -0.56
C TYR A 43 14.94 -4.42 -1.60
N TYR A 44 14.31 -3.98 -2.67
CA TYR A 44 13.79 -4.84 -3.74
C TYR A 44 14.40 -4.53 -5.11
N LYS A 45 14.98 -3.35 -5.30
CA LYS A 45 15.56 -2.87 -6.57
C LYS A 45 14.52 -2.95 -7.69
N ASP A 46 14.77 -3.75 -8.70
CA ASP A 46 13.89 -4.02 -9.84
C ASP A 46 12.80 -5.09 -9.55
N LYS A 47 12.81 -5.67 -8.35
CA LYS A 47 11.85 -6.72 -7.94
C LYS A 47 10.65 -6.12 -7.20
N TYR A 48 10.02 -5.11 -7.76
CA TYR A 48 8.74 -4.61 -7.24
C TYR A 48 7.78 -4.26 -8.38
N VAL A 49 6.49 -4.36 -8.08
CA VAL A 49 5.41 -3.97 -8.98
C VAL A 49 4.67 -2.81 -8.35
N TYR A 50 4.73 -1.65 -9.00
CA TYR A 50 4.02 -0.44 -8.58
C TYR A 50 2.74 -0.26 -9.38
N ILE A 51 1.65 -0.03 -8.68
CA ILE A 51 0.31 0.15 -9.22
C ILE A 51 -0.28 1.43 -8.64
N ASP A 52 -0.48 2.43 -9.50
CA ASP A 52 -1.20 3.65 -9.17
C ASP A 52 -2.70 3.45 -9.43
N LEU A 53 -3.45 3.21 -8.37
CA LEU A 53 -4.89 2.97 -8.44
C LEU A 53 -5.72 4.20 -8.84
N LYS A 54 -5.08 5.35 -8.99
CA LYS A 54 -5.71 6.55 -9.53
C LYS A 54 -5.73 6.54 -11.07
N VAL A 55 -4.85 5.76 -11.69
CA VAL A 55 -4.63 5.74 -13.14
C VAL A 55 -4.99 4.38 -13.75
N GLU A 56 -4.79 3.30 -12.99
CA GLU A 56 -4.97 1.93 -13.46
C GLU A 56 -6.39 1.42 -13.16
N ASP A 57 -7.37 1.96 -13.86
CA ASP A 57 -8.79 1.66 -13.67
C ASP A 57 -9.11 0.18 -13.93
N ASP A 58 -8.41 -0.48 -14.86
CA ASP A 58 -8.58 -1.90 -15.19
C ASP A 58 -8.27 -2.81 -13.99
N ILE A 59 -7.27 -2.47 -13.18
CA ILE A 59 -6.95 -3.20 -11.95
C ILE A 59 -8.02 -2.94 -10.88
N CYS A 60 -8.50 -1.71 -10.77
CA CYS A 60 -9.61 -1.38 -9.87
C CYS A 60 -10.88 -2.16 -10.24
N ASP A 61 -11.25 -2.20 -11.51
CA ASP A 61 -12.41 -2.93 -12.02
C ASP A 61 -12.29 -4.43 -11.79
N PHE A 62 -11.08 -4.99 -11.93
CA PHE A 62 -10.84 -6.38 -11.62
C PHE A 62 -11.00 -6.66 -10.12
N CYS A 63 -10.41 -5.84 -9.26
CA CYS A 63 -10.55 -5.94 -7.80
C CYS A 63 -11.98 -5.69 -7.31
N PHE A 64 -12.80 -4.98 -8.10
CA PHE A 64 -14.23 -4.85 -7.81
C PHE A 64 -14.99 -6.17 -8.02
N LYS A 65 -14.60 -6.96 -9.03
CA LYS A 65 -15.24 -8.23 -9.39
C LYS A 65 -14.79 -9.38 -8.49
N THR A 66 -13.58 -9.34 -7.96
CA THR A 66 -13.02 -10.39 -7.10
C THR A 66 -12.08 -9.85 -6.03
N ALA A 67 -12.19 -10.39 -4.82
CA ALA A 67 -11.23 -10.16 -3.74
C ALA A 67 -10.22 -11.32 -3.61
N ASN A 68 -10.25 -12.31 -4.51
CA ASN A 68 -9.36 -13.47 -4.46
C ASN A 68 -7.93 -13.06 -4.80
N ALA A 69 -7.01 -13.21 -3.83
CA ALA A 69 -5.62 -12.78 -3.96
C ALA A 69 -4.89 -13.49 -5.12
N ALA A 70 -5.14 -14.81 -5.34
CA ALA A 70 -4.53 -15.55 -6.44
C ALA A 70 -4.88 -14.93 -7.80
N LYS A 71 -6.17 -14.68 -8.02
CA LYS A 71 -6.65 -14.09 -9.27
C LYS A 71 -6.14 -12.67 -9.48
N ILE A 72 -6.02 -11.88 -8.40
CA ILE A 72 -5.47 -10.53 -8.46
C ILE A 72 -3.98 -10.57 -8.84
N ILE A 73 -3.20 -11.47 -8.21
CA ILE A 73 -1.78 -11.66 -8.53
C ILE A 73 -1.62 -12.09 -10.01
N GLU A 74 -2.38 -13.10 -10.44
CA GLU A 74 -2.34 -13.58 -11.83
C GLU A 74 -2.66 -12.47 -12.83
N PHE A 75 -3.73 -11.70 -12.58
CA PHE A 75 -4.13 -10.59 -13.45
C PHE A 75 -3.03 -9.51 -13.53
N ILE A 76 -2.45 -9.13 -12.37
CA ILE A 76 -1.38 -8.13 -12.32
C ILE A 76 -0.12 -8.67 -13.01
N SER A 77 0.25 -9.94 -12.77
CA SER A 77 1.41 -10.58 -13.40
C SER A 77 1.30 -10.57 -14.92
N LEU A 78 0.14 -10.95 -15.46
CA LEU A 78 -0.13 -10.92 -16.90
C LEU A 78 -0.09 -9.48 -17.46
N ARG A 79 -0.70 -8.55 -16.73
CA ARG A 79 -0.82 -7.13 -17.17
C ARG A 79 0.53 -6.41 -17.17
N LYS A 80 1.40 -6.72 -16.20
CA LYS A 80 2.72 -6.09 -16.05
C LYS A 80 3.86 -6.91 -16.68
N GLY A 81 3.60 -8.15 -17.09
CA GLY A 81 4.64 -9.04 -17.62
C GLY A 81 5.68 -9.45 -16.57
N VAL A 82 5.30 -9.56 -15.31
CA VAL A 82 6.21 -9.84 -14.18
C VAL A 82 5.67 -10.98 -13.34
N ASP A 83 6.53 -11.90 -12.93
CA ASP A 83 6.19 -12.95 -11.97
C ASP A 83 6.18 -12.36 -10.54
N ILE A 84 5.04 -12.47 -9.85
CA ILE A 84 4.84 -11.97 -8.49
C ILE A 84 4.95 -13.15 -7.52
N ASN A 85 6.01 -13.14 -6.72
CA ASN A 85 6.34 -14.17 -5.74
C ASN A 85 6.84 -13.56 -4.42
N GLU A 86 7.39 -14.38 -3.51
CA GLU A 86 7.90 -13.94 -2.21
C GLU A 86 9.03 -12.92 -2.27
N ASN A 87 9.70 -12.79 -3.41
CA ASN A 87 10.79 -11.82 -3.63
C ASN A 87 10.31 -10.54 -4.33
N THR A 88 9.04 -10.47 -4.70
CA THR A 88 8.46 -9.34 -5.45
C THR A 88 7.58 -8.51 -4.54
N LEU A 89 7.97 -7.25 -4.29
CA LEU A 89 7.14 -6.31 -3.53
C LEU A 89 6.00 -5.80 -4.39
N LEU A 90 4.75 -6.02 -3.96
CA LEU A 90 3.57 -5.47 -4.60
C LEU A 90 3.15 -4.17 -3.89
N ILE A 91 3.09 -3.07 -4.62
CA ILE A 91 2.73 -1.74 -4.09
C ILE A 91 1.44 -1.27 -4.75
N PHE A 92 0.40 -1.07 -3.94
CA PHE A 92 -0.84 -0.40 -4.33
C PHE A 92 -0.83 1.02 -3.82
N ASP A 93 -0.68 2.00 -4.69
CA ASP A 93 -0.71 3.40 -4.31
C ASP A 93 -2.11 4.00 -4.45
N GLU A 94 -2.45 4.96 -3.59
CA GLU A 94 -3.72 5.68 -3.54
C GLU A 94 -4.95 4.75 -3.37
N VAL A 95 -4.86 3.76 -2.44
CA VAL A 95 -5.91 2.73 -2.23
C VAL A 95 -7.30 3.27 -1.89
N GLN A 96 -7.44 4.54 -1.54
CA GLN A 96 -8.75 5.18 -1.37
C GLN A 96 -9.51 5.35 -2.71
N GLU A 97 -8.82 5.30 -3.85
CA GLU A 97 -9.47 5.31 -5.17
C GLU A 97 -10.11 3.95 -5.49
N CYS A 98 -9.55 2.87 -4.92
CA CYS A 98 -10.05 1.50 -5.08
C CYS A 98 -10.20 0.78 -3.72
N PRO A 99 -11.26 1.08 -2.93
CA PRO A 99 -11.43 0.50 -1.58
C PRO A 99 -11.51 -1.02 -1.55
N ASN A 100 -11.86 -1.66 -2.67
CA ASN A 100 -11.89 -3.12 -2.78
C ASN A 100 -10.52 -3.77 -2.64
N VAL A 101 -9.45 -3.09 -3.04
CA VAL A 101 -8.07 -3.55 -2.80
C VAL A 101 -7.82 -3.70 -1.31
N ILE A 102 -8.29 -2.76 -0.47
CA ILE A 102 -8.15 -2.86 0.99
C ILE A 102 -8.87 -4.09 1.53
N SER A 103 -10.06 -4.39 1.00
CA SER A 103 -10.81 -5.59 1.39
C SER A 103 -10.08 -6.88 0.96
N ALA A 104 -9.41 -6.86 -0.21
CA ALA A 104 -8.63 -7.98 -0.72
C ALA A 104 -7.37 -8.26 0.12
N LEU A 105 -6.81 -7.27 0.83
CA LEU A 105 -5.64 -7.47 1.70
C LEU A 105 -5.86 -8.55 2.77
N LYS A 106 -7.11 -8.79 3.17
CA LYS A 106 -7.47 -9.91 4.04
C LYS A 106 -7.03 -11.25 3.44
N TYR A 107 -7.30 -11.45 2.16
CA TYR A 107 -7.00 -12.69 1.45
C TYR A 107 -5.51 -12.81 1.13
N PHE A 108 -4.83 -11.71 0.84
CA PHE A 108 -3.37 -11.68 0.79
C PHE A 108 -2.77 -12.14 2.12
N CYS A 109 -3.29 -11.69 3.25
CA CYS A 109 -2.83 -12.13 4.57
C CYS A 109 -3.09 -13.60 4.85
N GLN A 110 -4.20 -14.17 4.36
CA GLN A 110 -4.61 -15.53 4.65
C GLN A 110 -3.89 -16.55 3.76
N ASP A 111 -3.85 -16.29 2.45
CA ASP A 111 -3.51 -17.27 1.44
C ASP A 111 -2.15 -16.96 0.77
N TYR A 112 -1.70 -15.68 0.79
CA TYR A 112 -0.51 -15.20 0.10
C TYR A 112 0.39 -14.34 0.99
N ARG A 113 0.51 -14.70 2.28
CA ARG A 113 1.32 -13.95 3.24
C ARG A 113 2.81 -13.88 2.86
N HIS A 114 3.30 -14.84 2.11
CA HIS A 114 4.67 -14.86 1.60
C HIS A 114 4.95 -13.69 0.63
N VAL A 115 3.95 -13.27 -0.15
CA VAL A 115 4.09 -12.11 -1.04
C VAL A 115 4.07 -10.82 -0.22
N PRO A 116 5.12 -10.00 -0.26
CA PRO A 116 5.13 -8.71 0.44
C PRO A 116 4.22 -7.71 -0.27
N VAL A 117 3.24 -7.17 0.47
CA VAL A 117 2.28 -6.21 -0.07
C VAL A 117 2.27 -4.95 0.77
N ILE A 118 2.44 -3.80 0.13
CA ILE A 118 2.27 -2.48 0.72
C ILE A 118 1.16 -1.74 -0.02
N ALA A 119 0.24 -1.15 0.72
CA ALA A 119 -0.76 -0.23 0.20
C ALA A 119 -0.52 1.16 0.80
N THR A 120 -0.60 2.22 0.00
CA THR A 120 -0.54 3.60 0.52
C THR A 120 -1.87 4.29 0.35
N GLY A 121 -2.20 5.22 1.24
CA GLY A 121 -3.47 5.94 1.12
C GLY A 121 -3.70 7.04 2.15
N SER A 122 -4.78 7.79 1.92
CA SER A 122 -5.25 8.82 2.83
C SER A 122 -6.40 8.31 3.70
N MET A 123 -6.16 8.18 5.01
CA MET A 123 -7.17 7.73 5.97
C MET A 123 -8.39 8.66 6.03
N VAL A 124 -8.18 9.95 5.88
CA VAL A 124 -9.26 10.95 5.91
C VAL A 124 -10.23 10.71 4.77
N ARG A 125 -9.72 10.46 3.57
CA ARG A 125 -10.55 10.23 2.38
C ARG A 125 -11.38 8.95 2.49
N ILE A 126 -10.80 7.88 3.03
CA ILE A 126 -11.53 6.63 3.29
C ILE A 126 -12.66 6.83 4.31
N LYS A 127 -12.43 7.61 5.37
CA LYS A 127 -13.48 7.92 6.34
C LYS A 127 -14.63 8.69 5.68
N LEU A 128 -14.31 9.70 4.88
CA LEU A 128 -15.32 10.49 4.16
C LEU A 128 -16.12 9.65 3.16
N GLN A 129 -15.46 8.76 2.41
CA GLN A 129 -16.13 7.84 1.49
C GLN A 129 -17.06 6.87 2.22
N ARG A 130 -16.66 6.35 3.39
CA ARG A 130 -17.50 5.50 4.24
C ARG A 130 -18.76 6.22 4.73
N GLU A 131 -18.62 7.46 5.14
CA GLU A 131 -19.76 8.27 5.60
C GLU A 131 -20.69 8.61 4.45
N ALA A 132 -20.15 8.95 3.28
CA ALA A 132 -20.94 9.21 2.07
C ALA A 132 -21.71 7.95 1.61
N ALA A 133 -21.07 6.78 1.59
CA ALA A 133 -21.70 5.51 1.26
C ALA A 133 -22.85 5.14 2.22
N LYS A 134 -22.69 5.42 3.52
CA LYS A 134 -23.76 5.21 4.51
C LYS A 134 -24.98 6.10 4.25
N ARG A 135 -24.78 7.32 3.77
CA ARG A 135 -25.87 8.28 3.47
C ARG A 135 -26.55 8.00 2.13
N GLY A 136 -25.83 7.43 1.15
CA GLY A 136 -26.31 7.23 -0.22
C GLY A 136 -26.90 5.85 -0.53
N GLY A 137 -27.01 4.94 0.44
CA GLY A 137 -27.66 3.62 0.24
C GLY A 137 -26.95 2.68 -0.74
N THR A 138 -25.76 2.97 -1.20
CA THR A 138 -24.98 2.08 -2.04
C THR A 138 -24.37 0.96 -1.18
N ASN A 139 -24.75 -0.31 -1.48
CA ASN A 139 -24.33 -1.53 -0.79
C ASN A 139 -22.86 -1.92 -1.02
N ALA A 140 -21.96 -0.97 -1.14
CA ALA A 140 -20.52 -1.26 -1.14
C ALA A 140 -20.12 -1.68 0.29
N LYS A 141 -20.16 -2.99 0.58
CA LYS A 141 -19.64 -3.58 1.82
C LYS A 141 -18.12 -3.43 1.85
N PHE A 142 -17.64 -2.23 2.11
CA PHE A 142 -16.23 -2.02 2.43
C PHE A 142 -15.95 -2.63 3.82
N LEU A 143 -15.29 -3.78 3.83
CA LEU A 143 -14.86 -4.45 5.05
C LEU A 143 -13.37 -4.14 5.30
N PHE A 144 -13.11 -3.30 6.30
CA PHE A 144 -11.74 -3.05 6.72
C PHE A 144 -11.17 -4.33 7.38
N PRO A 145 -10.01 -4.85 6.94
CA PRO A 145 -9.48 -6.14 7.38
C PRO A 145 -8.78 -6.05 8.75
N VAL A 146 -9.55 -5.80 9.81
CA VAL A 146 -9.04 -5.71 11.20
C VAL A 146 -8.28 -6.99 11.57
N GLY A 147 -7.09 -6.82 12.14
CA GLY A 147 -6.23 -7.94 12.56
C GLY A 147 -5.51 -8.69 11.44
N LYS A 148 -5.79 -8.37 10.15
CA LYS A 148 -5.20 -9.01 8.98
C LYS A 148 -4.21 -8.12 8.24
N ILE A 149 -3.95 -6.94 8.74
CA ILE A 149 -3.01 -5.96 8.19
C ILE A 149 -2.15 -5.36 9.27
N ASN A 150 -0.94 -4.93 8.90
CA ASN A 150 -0.13 -4.00 9.66
C ASN A 150 -0.43 -2.57 9.19
N GLN A 151 -0.16 -1.58 10.04
CA GLN A 151 -0.41 -0.19 9.71
C GLN A 151 0.70 0.69 10.24
N ILE A 152 1.14 1.64 9.43
CA ILE A 152 2.00 2.75 9.83
C ILE A 152 1.40 4.07 9.36
N THR A 153 1.66 5.13 10.13
CA THR A 153 1.27 6.48 9.73
C THR A 153 2.52 7.30 9.44
N VAL A 154 2.53 7.92 8.27
CA VAL A 154 3.54 8.88 7.84
C VAL A 154 2.98 10.29 8.05
N TYR A 155 3.74 11.07 8.79
CA TYR A 155 3.44 12.48 9.07
C TYR A 155 4.22 13.40 8.12
N PRO A 156 3.88 14.69 8.03
CA PRO A 156 4.74 15.68 7.40
C PRO A 156 6.16 15.61 7.95
N LEU A 157 7.12 16.18 7.24
CA LEU A 157 8.51 16.22 7.66
C LEU A 157 8.61 16.81 9.08
N THR A 158 9.25 16.06 9.99
CA THR A 158 9.51 16.55 11.33
C THR A 158 10.70 17.51 11.33
N PHE A 159 10.83 18.32 12.38
CA PHE A 159 12.00 19.20 12.52
C PHE A 159 13.32 18.40 12.57
N GLU A 160 13.31 17.26 13.23
CA GLU A 160 14.45 16.34 13.27
C GLU A 160 14.83 15.82 11.87
N GLU A 161 13.84 15.36 11.09
CA GLU A 161 14.05 14.94 9.70
C GLU A 161 14.53 16.10 8.83
N PHE A 162 14.06 17.32 9.07
CA PHE A 162 14.53 18.52 8.39
C PHE A 162 16.02 18.76 8.68
N LEU A 163 16.44 18.78 9.95
CA LEU A 163 17.82 18.97 10.35
C LEU A 163 18.75 17.89 9.78
N LEU A 164 18.32 16.61 9.78
CA LEU A 164 19.09 15.51 9.21
C LEU A 164 19.34 15.68 7.71
N ASN A 165 18.43 16.36 7.01
CA ASN A 165 18.54 16.59 5.58
C ASN A 165 19.22 17.91 5.21
N ASP A 166 19.20 18.91 6.10
CA ASP A 166 19.83 20.23 5.88
C ASP A 166 21.35 20.15 5.93
N ASN A 167 21.91 19.21 6.70
CA ASN A 167 23.35 18.99 6.81
C ASN A 167 23.95 18.15 5.67
N LYS A 168 23.21 17.82 4.64
CA LYS A 168 23.72 17.15 3.45
C LYS A 168 24.16 18.21 2.44
N PRO A 169 25.44 18.23 2.00
CA PRO A 169 25.85 19.09 0.89
C PRO A 169 24.98 18.75 -0.32
N LEU A 170 24.50 19.80 -0.98
CA LEU A 170 23.77 19.75 -2.25
C LEU A 170 24.61 19.10 -3.33
#